data_7d3f4ecad14e7d74e11eb07b49d3c69a
#
_entry.id   7d3f4ecad14e7d74e11eb07b49d3c69a
#
_cell.length_a   1.000
_cell.length_b   1.000
_cell.length_c   1.000
_cell.angle_alpha   90.00
_cell.angle_beta   90.00
_cell.angle_gamma   90.00
#
_symmetry.space_group_name_H-M   'P 1'
#
loop_
_entity.id
_entity.type
_entity.pdbx_description
1 polymer ?
#
loop_
_entity_poly.entity_id
_entity_poly.type
_entity_poly.pdbx_seq_one_letter_code
_entity_poly.pdbx_strand_id
1 'polypeptide(L)'
;MIFKRNYLNDNIYHEKEIVFITCLFWMIAKLISWKVWTAYRLFPLVPAFDFLKNLPAAYHLVLFFVSLFCLVILVIKPSVQIAVILIIAELLSLIADQNRWQPWEYQYLFIILMFWLNIKKTKKFYLAVMFIIGSVYFYSGVSKLNPGFLYAVWNDMIIHRFLGIKTVINSPMLYHAGYAIGLTEIVCAIGLFFKNYKKICALVLIIMHCLNLVVLGPFGINYNLIVWPWNVAMIAYLYIFFIKFPVDNFNILVVTAGWNKLVLICWGLLPALNFFGRWDNYLSSALYTGRIKEMVICLKNPDDTVIQSLEPFYSTDYKNICDGDKTITVTQWAINELKVPVYPERRVYLEIKKSFQRKYPSIQARFYYYSYYIDKKEEIK
;
A
#
# COMPACT_ATOMS: atom_id res chain seq x y z
N MET A 1 -36.56 22.66 28.83
CA MET A 1 -35.53 23.39 28.04
C MET A 1 -34.46 22.38 27.60
N ILE A 2 -34.65 21.76 26.44
CA ILE A 2 -33.85 20.64 25.96
C ILE A 2 -32.67 21.25 25.19
N PHE A 3 -31.49 21.01 25.68
CA PHE A 3 -30.23 21.42 25.03
C PHE A 3 -30.20 20.93 23.57
N LYS A 4 -30.44 21.81 22.61
CA LYS A 4 -30.00 21.65 21.24
C LYS A 4 -28.47 21.66 21.24
N ARG A 5 -27.87 20.49 21.34
CA ARG A 5 -26.43 20.29 21.08
C ARG A 5 -26.14 20.84 19.69
N ASN A 6 -25.28 21.85 19.61
CA ASN A 6 -24.89 22.49 18.34
C ASN A 6 -24.11 21.49 17.48
N TYR A 7 -24.84 20.74 16.65
CA TYR A 7 -24.29 19.78 15.68
C TYR A 7 -23.25 20.38 14.71
N LEU A 8 -23.17 21.71 14.58
CA LEU A 8 -22.20 22.41 13.72
C LEU A 8 -20.79 22.44 14.29
N ASN A 9 -20.62 22.46 15.62
CA ASN A 9 -19.28 22.48 16.24
C ASN A 9 -18.65 21.07 16.35
N ASP A 10 -19.45 20.02 16.55
CA ASP A 10 -18.93 18.65 16.66
C ASP A 10 -18.33 18.16 15.32
N ASN A 11 -18.87 18.58 14.17
CA ASN A 11 -18.38 18.20 12.85
C ASN A 11 -16.99 18.77 12.51
N ILE A 12 -16.61 19.93 13.05
CA ILE A 12 -15.30 20.56 12.82
C ILE A 12 -14.18 19.79 13.52
N TYR A 13 -14.47 19.21 14.69
CA TYR A 13 -13.47 18.44 15.44
C TYR A 13 -13.08 17.14 14.71
N HIS A 14 -14.02 16.45 14.10
CA HIS A 14 -13.74 15.18 13.39
C HIS A 14 -12.92 15.37 12.11
N GLU A 15 -13.16 16.45 11.38
CA GLU A 15 -12.35 16.79 10.20
C GLU A 15 -10.89 17.00 10.59
N LYS A 16 -10.63 17.71 11.69
CA LYS A 16 -9.28 17.92 12.21
C LYS A 16 -8.63 16.62 12.66
N GLU A 17 -9.36 15.76 13.35
CA GLU A 17 -8.85 14.45 13.80
C GLU A 17 -8.45 13.57 12.60
N ILE A 18 -9.27 13.55 11.53
CA ILE A 18 -8.98 12.77 10.33
C ILE A 18 -7.73 13.31 9.62
N VAL A 19 -7.64 14.62 9.41
CA VAL A 19 -6.46 15.25 8.79
C VAL A 19 -5.21 15.02 9.64
N PHE A 20 -5.32 15.16 10.97
CA PHE A 20 -4.23 14.91 11.90
C PHE A 20 -3.70 13.47 11.77
N ILE A 21 -4.58 12.46 11.86
CA ILE A 21 -4.18 11.04 11.75
C ILE A 21 -3.54 10.78 10.39
N THR A 22 -4.19 11.25 9.30
CA THR A 22 -3.68 11.09 7.96
C THR A 22 -2.26 11.64 7.84
N CYS A 23 -2.06 12.91 8.19
CA CYS A 23 -0.77 13.58 8.04
C CYS A 23 0.31 13.02 8.98
N LEU A 24 -0.05 12.66 10.22
CA LEU A 24 0.89 12.08 11.18
C LEU A 24 1.44 10.73 10.67
N PHE A 25 0.57 9.80 10.31
CA PHE A 25 1.01 8.48 9.86
C PHE A 25 1.63 8.51 8.46
N TRP A 26 1.21 9.46 7.61
CA TRP A 26 1.88 9.71 6.34
C TRP A 26 3.33 10.19 6.54
N MET A 27 3.53 11.15 7.43
CA MET A 27 4.86 11.65 7.79
C MET A 27 5.75 10.53 8.36
N ILE A 28 5.23 9.72 9.29
CA ILE A 28 5.97 8.58 9.85
C ILE A 28 6.36 7.59 8.75
N ALA A 29 5.43 7.24 7.85
CA ALA A 29 5.71 6.34 6.74
C ALA A 29 6.79 6.90 5.80
N LYS A 30 6.73 8.21 5.47
CA LYS A 30 7.76 8.89 4.65
C LYS A 30 9.13 8.89 5.32
N LEU A 31 9.20 9.11 6.63
CA LEU A 31 10.46 9.10 7.37
C LEU A 31 11.07 7.70 7.43
N ILE A 32 10.28 6.65 7.64
CA ILE A 32 10.75 5.26 7.61
C ILE A 32 11.30 4.90 6.23
N SER A 33 10.61 5.33 5.17
CA SER A 33 10.95 5.02 3.77
C SER A 33 11.65 6.17 3.03
N TRP A 34 12.41 7.01 3.74
CA TRP A 34 12.99 8.24 3.17
C TRP A 34 13.76 8.04 1.86
N LYS A 35 14.41 6.88 1.68
CA LYS A 35 15.15 6.55 0.48
C LYS A 35 14.26 6.44 -0.78
N VAL A 36 12.98 6.08 -0.64
CA VAL A 36 12.07 6.04 -1.79
C VAL A 36 11.75 7.45 -2.31
N TRP A 37 11.75 8.44 -1.41
CA TRP A 37 11.39 9.82 -1.72
C TRP A 37 12.57 10.66 -2.21
N THR A 38 13.79 10.16 -2.03
CA THR A 38 15.02 10.80 -2.48
C THR A 38 15.67 10.01 -3.62
N ALA A 39 16.73 10.55 -4.23
CA ALA A 39 17.51 9.83 -5.25
C ALA A 39 18.77 9.14 -4.66
N TYR A 40 18.98 9.20 -3.34
CA TYR A 40 20.15 8.64 -2.66
C TYR A 40 19.99 7.15 -2.38
N ARG A 41 20.06 6.32 -3.44
CA ARG A 41 19.84 4.88 -3.35
C ARG A 41 20.46 4.13 -4.53
N LEU A 42 20.69 2.84 -4.36
CA LEU A 42 21.13 1.93 -5.42
C LEU A 42 19.95 1.45 -6.27
N PHE A 43 18.79 1.26 -5.64
CA PHE A 43 17.57 0.83 -6.30
C PHE A 43 17.15 1.83 -7.39
N PRO A 44 16.82 1.37 -8.59
CA PRO A 44 16.51 2.26 -9.72
C PRO A 44 15.32 3.19 -9.48
N LEU A 45 15.41 4.43 -9.97
CA LEU A 45 14.27 5.33 -10.16
C LEU A 45 13.47 4.85 -11.38
N VAL A 46 12.14 4.88 -11.26
CA VAL A 46 11.22 4.45 -12.33
C VAL A 46 10.21 5.56 -12.63
N PRO A 47 10.61 6.61 -13.37
CA PRO A 47 9.71 7.69 -13.73
C PRO A 47 8.54 7.21 -14.58
N ALA A 48 7.40 7.91 -14.49
CA ALA A 48 6.22 7.60 -15.32
C ALA A 48 6.43 7.95 -16.81
N PHE A 49 7.33 8.89 -17.10
CA PHE A 49 7.59 9.38 -18.44
C PHE A 49 9.11 9.47 -18.70
N ASP A 50 9.54 9.20 -19.93
CA ASP A 50 10.96 9.16 -20.29
C ASP A 50 11.68 10.50 -20.08
N PHE A 51 11.03 11.63 -20.32
CA PHE A 51 11.61 12.95 -20.13
C PHE A 51 11.96 13.28 -18.67
N LEU A 52 11.40 12.53 -17.71
CA LEU A 52 11.68 12.70 -16.27
C LEU A 52 12.92 11.88 -15.81
N LYS A 53 13.53 11.07 -16.69
CA LYS A 53 14.67 10.20 -16.31
C LYS A 53 15.92 10.98 -15.88
N ASN A 54 16.07 12.22 -16.34
CA ASN A 54 17.23 13.06 -16.08
C ASN A 54 16.99 14.12 -14.99
N LEU A 55 15.93 13.96 -14.18
CA LEU A 55 15.70 14.88 -13.07
C LEU A 55 16.86 14.85 -12.08
N PRO A 56 17.37 16.02 -11.64
CA PRO A 56 18.47 16.08 -10.68
C PRO A 56 18.04 15.55 -9.32
N ALA A 57 18.99 15.01 -8.54
CA ALA A 57 18.73 14.52 -7.19
C ALA A 57 18.09 15.59 -6.27
N ALA A 58 18.46 16.86 -6.48
CA ALA A 58 17.88 18.00 -5.76
C ALA A 58 16.35 18.12 -5.95
N TYR A 59 15.81 17.78 -7.14
CA TYR A 59 14.37 17.79 -7.37
C TYR A 59 13.61 16.88 -6.39
N HIS A 60 14.08 15.65 -6.26
CA HIS A 60 13.46 14.67 -5.36
C HIS A 60 13.59 15.11 -3.89
N LEU A 61 14.75 15.65 -3.53
CA LEU A 61 15.03 16.12 -2.17
C LEU A 61 14.15 17.30 -1.78
N VAL A 62 14.00 18.28 -2.68
CA VAL A 62 13.13 19.46 -2.46
C VAL A 62 11.69 19.03 -2.27
N LEU A 63 11.15 18.15 -3.12
CA LEU A 63 9.78 17.66 -2.97
C LEU A 63 9.58 16.90 -1.67
N PHE A 64 10.56 16.08 -1.26
CA PHE A 64 10.50 15.38 0.01
C PHE A 64 10.40 16.33 1.21
N PHE A 65 11.24 17.36 1.27
CA PHE A 65 11.19 18.34 2.35
C PHE A 65 9.95 19.23 2.31
N VAL A 66 9.49 19.63 1.13
CA VAL A 66 8.22 20.37 0.96
C VAL A 66 7.07 19.52 1.49
N SER A 67 7.02 18.24 1.15
CA SER A 67 6.01 17.31 1.66
C SER A 67 6.04 17.21 3.17
N LEU A 68 7.21 16.97 3.77
CA LEU A 68 7.35 16.87 5.23
C LEU A 68 6.93 18.17 5.93
N PHE A 69 7.34 19.32 5.39
CA PHE A 69 6.96 20.63 5.93
C PHE A 69 5.44 20.83 5.90
N CYS A 70 4.80 20.53 4.77
CA CYS A 70 3.34 20.60 4.65
C CYS A 70 2.64 19.66 5.63
N LEU A 71 3.13 18.43 5.78
CA LEU A 71 2.57 17.44 6.71
C LEU A 71 2.67 17.93 8.15
N VAL A 72 3.82 18.49 8.58
CA VAL A 72 3.99 19.06 9.91
C VAL A 72 2.98 20.19 10.17
N ILE A 73 2.82 21.11 9.21
CA ILE A 73 1.84 22.20 9.38
C ILE A 73 0.42 21.64 9.49
N LEU A 74 0.04 20.67 8.64
CA LEU A 74 -1.30 20.08 8.65
C LEU A 74 -1.59 19.29 9.93
N VAL A 75 -0.58 18.67 10.54
CA VAL A 75 -0.69 18.03 11.87
C VAL A 75 -1.00 19.07 12.95
N ILE A 76 -0.35 20.24 12.90
CA ILE A 76 -0.54 21.32 13.90
C ILE A 76 -1.88 22.03 13.65
N LYS A 77 -2.15 22.41 12.39
CA LYS A 77 -3.32 23.17 12.01
C LYS A 77 -3.76 22.84 10.57
N PRO A 78 -4.90 22.16 10.38
CA PRO A 78 -5.45 21.92 9.05
C PRO A 78 -5.63 23.21 8.28
N SER A 79 -5.05 23.29 7.09
CA SER A 79 -5.10 24.42 6.18
C SER A 79 -5.29 23.94 4.75
N VAL A 80 -6.28 24.51 4.07
CA VAL A 80 -6.60 24.14 2.69
C VAL A 80 -5.48 24.55 1.74
N GLN A 81 -4.85 25.69 1.95
CA GLN A 81 -3.75 26.16 1.11
C GLN A 81 -2.55 25.20 1.21
N ILE A 82 -2.20 24.78 2.43
CA ILE A 82 -1.13 23.81 2.65
C ILE A 82 -1.49 22.45 2.07
N ALA A 83 -2.75 22.02 2.18
CA ALA A 83 -3.22 20.77 1.56
C ALA A 83 -3.05 20.79 0.03
N VAL A 84 -3.33 21.90 -0.64
CA VAL A 84 -3.12 22.05 -2.10
C VAL A 84 -1.63 21.97 -2.45
N ILE A 85 -0.77 22.65 -1.69
CA ILE A 85 0.70 22.58 -1.91
C ILE A 85 1.19 21.13 -1.74
N LEU A 86 0.73 20.43 -0.69
CA LEU A 86 1.07 19.03 -0.46
C LEU A 86 0.61 18.15 -1.63
N ILE A 87 -0.64 18.29 -2.09
CA ILE A 87 -1.18 17.50 -3.21
C ILE A 87 -0.32 17.70 -4.47
N ILE A 88 0.04 18.93 -4.80
CA ILE A 88 0.88 19.23 -5.96
C ILE A 88 2.26 18.60 -5.80
N ALA A 89 2.90 18.78 -4.64
CA ALA A 89 4.23 18.21 -4.38
C ALA A 89 4.21 16.66 -4.46
N GLU A 90 3.17 16.00 -3.93
CA GLU A 90 3.03 14.55 -4.03
C GLU A 90 2.79 14.08 -5.45
N LEU A 91 1.91 14.72 -6.21
CA LEU A 91 1.69 14.36 -7.62
C LEU A 91 2.98 14.48 -8.44
N LEU A 92 3.74 15.57 -8.27
CA LEU A 92 5.05 15.74 -8.90
C LEU A 92 6.06 14.68 -8.47
N SER A 93 6.02 14.28 -7.19
CA SER A 93 6.86 13.22 -6.65
C SER A 93 6.49 11.84 -7.23
N LEU A 94 5.19 11.53 -7.31
CA LEU A 94 4.67 10.25 -7.79
C LEU A 94 4.96 9.99 -9.28
N ILE A 95 4.88 11.03 -10.13
CA ILE A 95 5.23 10.89 -11.55
C ILE A 95 6.73 10.74 -11.77
N ALA A 96 7.57 11.23 -10.85
CA ALA A 96 9.02 11.12 -10.92
C ALA A 96 9.56 9.75 -10.51
N ASP A 97 8.77 8.94 -9.77
CA ASP A 97 9.10 7.56 -9.45
C ASP A 97 7.86 6.74 -9.11
N GLN A 98 7.53 5.76 -9.95
CA GLN A 98 6.36 4.89 -9.77
C GLN A 98 6.43 4.04 -8.50
N ASN A 99 7.60 3.76 -7.91
CA ASN A 99 7.72 3.03 -6.65
C ASN A 99 7.13 3.80 -5.44
N ARG A 100 6.83 5.09 -5.60
CA ARG A 100 6.15 5.92 -4.60
C ARG A 100 4.64 5.70 -4.54
N TRP A 101 4.01 5.07 -5.55
CA TRP A 101 2.60 4.69 -5.57
C TRP A 101 2.30 3.53 -4.61
N GLN A 102 2.63 3.73 -3.33
CA GLN A 102 2.31 2.77 -2.29
C GLN A 102 0.81 2.86 -1.91
N PRO A 103 0.15 1.78 -1.46
CA PRO A 103 -1.28 1.79 -1.15
C PRO A 103 -1.66 2.82 -0.09
N TRP A 104 -0.82 2.99 0.94
CA TRP A 104 -1.01 4.00 1.98
C TRP A 104 -0.83 5.43 1.44
N GLU A 105 0.12 5.65 0.52
CA GLU A 105 0.35 6.93 -0.15
C GLU A 105 -0.88 7.34 -0.95
N TYR A 106 -1.40 6.43 -1.77
CA TYR A 106 -2.61 6.64 -2.55
C TYR A 106 -3.82 6.98 -1.67
N GLN A 107 -3.99 6.25 -0.57
CA GLN A 107 -5.09 6.48 0.37
C GLN A 107 -4.97 7.86 1.05
N TYR A 108 -3.80 8.21 1.59
CA TYR A 108 -3.60 9.47 2.29
C TYR A 108 -3.74 10.68 1.36
N LEU A 109 -3.17 10.59 0.16
CA LEU A 109 -3.32 11.62 -0.87
C LEU A 109 -4.80 11.86 -1.20
N PHE A 110 -5.59 10.78 -1.37
CA PHE A 110 -7.02 10.91 -1.63
C PHE A 110 -7.81 11.50 -0.46
N ILE A 111 -7.46 11.16 0.78
CA ILE A 111 -8.11 11.76 1.96
C ILE A 111 -7.84 13.28 1.99
N ILE A 112 -6.61 13.72 1.75
CA ILE A 112 -6.28 15.15 1.72
C ILE A 112 -6.90 15.84 0.49
N LEU A 113 -6.98 15.17 -0.65
CA LEU A 113 -7.70 15.67 -1.82
C LEU A 113 -9.19 15.89 -1.49
N MET A 114 -9.85 14.94 -0.81
CA MET A 114 -11.25 15.08 -0.39
C MET A 114 -11.43 16.18 0.67
N PHE A 115 -10.47 16.38 1.56
CA PHE A 115 -10.47 17.50 2.49
C PHE A 115 -10.50 18.84 1.74
N TRP A 116 -9.64 19.01 0.73
CA TRP A 116 -9.63 20.21 -0.11
C TRP A 116 -10.94 20.39 -0.90
N LEU A 117 -11.40 19.35 -1.60
CA LEU A 117 -12.55 19.45 -2.50
C LEU A 117 -13.90 19.60 -1.77
N ASN A 118 -13.97 19.27 -0.49
CA ASN A 118 -15.15 19.37 0.34
C ASN A 118 -15.08 20.48 1.40
N ILE A 119 -14.35 21.57 1.12
CA ILE A 119 -14.26 22.73 2.02
C ILE A 119 -15.64 23.13 2.53
N LYS A 120 -15.78 23.29 3.86
CA LYS A 120 -17.04 23.64 4.54
C LYS A 120 -18.19 22.63 4.32
N LYS A 121 -17.91 21.44 3.79
CA LYS A 121 -18.87 20.35 3.58
C LYS A 121 -18.46 19.11 4.34
N THR A 122 -18.24 19.23 5.64
CA THR A 122 -17.65 18.23 6.52
C THR A 122 -18.35 16.86 6.40
N LYS A 123 -19.68 16.83 6.30
CA LYS A 123 -20.45 15.60 6.09
C LYS A 123 -20.05 14.89 4.78
N LYS A 124 -19.84 15.65 3.69
CA LYS A 124 -19.42 15.06 2.40
C LYS A 124 -18.01 14.50 2.48
N PHE A 125 -17.09 15.24 3.10
CA PHE A 125 -15.73 14.77 3.36
C PHE A 125 -15.75 13.48 4.19
N TYR A 126 -16.49 13.48 5.29
CA TYR A 126 -16.60 12.34 6.19
C TYR A 126 -17.09 11.07 5.48
N LEU A 127 -18.18 11.17 4.70
CA LEU A 127 -18.74 10.06 3.95
C LEU A 127 -17.82 9.58 2.81
N ALA A 128 -17.05 10.49 2.19
CA ALA A 128 -16.05 10.13 1.20
C ALA A 128 -14.95 9.28 1.80
N VAL A 129 -14.41 9.67 2.98
CA VAL A 129 -13.36 8.90 3.67
C VAL A 129 -13.91 7.56 4.17
N MET A 130 -15.13 7.51 4.71
CA MET A 130 -15.79 6.22 5.06
C MET A 130 -15.85 5.28 3.85
N PHE A 131 -16.23 5.80 2.69
CA PHE A 131 -16.29 4.99 1.47
C PHE A 131 -14.90 4.48 1.05
N ILE A 132 -13.87 5.32 1.12
CA ILE A 132 -12.48 4.92 0.86
C ILE A 132 -12.09 3.75 1.77
N ILE A 133 -12.33 3.87 3.08
CA ILE A 133 -12.01 2.82 4.07
C ILE A 133 -12.75 1.52 3.75
N GLY A 134 -14.06 1.59 3.51
CA GLY A 134 -14.85 0.41 3.14
C GLY A 134 -14.35 -0.24 1.84
N SER A 135 -13.99 0.56 0.85
CA SER A 135 -13.45 0.07 -0.43
C SER A 135 -12.10 -0.64 -0.27
N VAL A 136 -11.20 -0.14 0.59
CA VAL A 136 -9.93 -0.79 0.92
C VAL A 136 -10.19 -2.23 1.40
N TYR A 137 -11.07 -2.43 2.37
CA TYR A 137 -11.36 -3.77 2.89
C TYR A 137 -12.09 -4.65 1.89
N PHE A 138 -13.05 -4.08 1.15
CA PHE A 138 -13.79 -4.84 0.16
C PHE A 138 -12.86 -5.42 -0.92
N TYR A 139 -12.06 -4.58 -1.57
CA TYR A 139 -11.15 -5.02 -2.62
C TYR A 139 -9.97 -5.84 -2.08
N SER A 140 -9.47 -5.54 -0.90
CA SER A 140 -8.48 -6.36 -0.20
C SER A 140 -9.02 -7.77 0.04
N GLY A 141 -10.24 -7.91 0.54
CA GLY A 141 -10.88 -9.20 0.78
C GLY A 141 -11.11 -9.99 -0.51
N VAL A 142 -11.72 -9.36 -1.53
CA VAL A 142 -11.97 -10.05 -2.82
C VAL A 142 -10.66 -10.49 -3.47
N SER A 143 -9.60 -9.68 -3.38
CA SER A 143 -8.29 -10.01 -3.96
C SER A 143 -7.59 -11.19 -3.29
N LYS A 144 -8.02 -11.60 -2.08
CA LYS A 144 -7.51 -12.76 -1.35
C LYS A 144 -8.26 -14.07 -1.68
N LEU A 145 -9.41 -14.00 -2.36
CA LEU A 145 -10.18 -15.18 -2.75
C LEU A 145 -9.58 -15.86 -3.98
N ASN A 146 -8.32 -16.29 -3.86
CA ASN A 146 -7.61 -16.98 -4.93
C ASN A 146 -6.62 -18.01 -4.37
N PRO A 147 -6.26 -19.06 -5.14
CA PRO A 147 -5.35 -20.11 -4.67
C PRO A 147 -3.94 -19.62 -4.33
N GLY A 148 -3.45 -18.56 -4.98
CA GLY A 148 -2.15 -17.96 -4.68
C GLY A 148 -2.08 -17.43 -3.24
N PHE A 149 -3.17 -16.83 -2.75
CA PHE A 149 -3.27 -16.39 -1.36
C PHE A 149 -3.18 -17.57 -0.39
N LEU A 150 -3.90 -18.66 -0.66
CA LEU A 150 -3.84 -19.85 0.20
C LEU A 150 -2.43 -20.44 0.26
N TYR A 151 -1.73 -20.46 -0.89
CA TYR A 151 -0.40 -21.05 -0.96
C TYR A 151 0.67 -20.13 -0.32
N ALA A 152 0.78 -18.90 -0.80
CA ALA A 152 1.89 -18.02 -0.42
C ALA A 152 1.67 -17.29 0.91
N VAL A 153 0.43 -16.87 1.21
CA VAL A 153 0.17 -16.07 2.40
C VAL A 153 -0.35 -16.94 3.54
N TRP A 154 -1.41 -17.70 3.30
CA TRP A 154 -1.98 -18.52 4.37
C TRP A 154 -1.05 -19.65 4.77
N ASN A 155 -0.68 -20.55 3.85
CA ASN A 155 0.12 -21.73 4.17
C ASN A 155 1.60 -21.39 4.46
N ASP A 156 2.27 -20.58 3.60
CA ASP A 156 3.69 -20.29 3.79
C ASP A 156 3.94 -19.21 4.86
N MET A 157 3.34 -18.01 4.69
CA MET A 157 3.64 -16.89 5.58
C MET A 157 3.04 -17.08 6.98
N ILE A 158 1.73 -17.43 7.09
CA ILE A 158 1.03 -17.51 8.38
C ILE A 158 1.29 -18.86 9.05
N ILE A 159 0.99 -19.99 8.38
CA ILE A 159 1.04 -21.32 9.00
C ILE A 159 2.49 -21.76 9.21
N HIS A 160 3.32 -21.66 8.16
CA HIS A 160 4.68 -22.18 8.23
C HIS A 160 5.63 -21.22 8.95
N ARG A 161 5.76 -19.98 8.45
CA ARG A 161 6.78 -19.05 8.99
C ARG A 161 6.39 -18.44 10.33
N PHE A 162 5.11 -18.09 10.54
CA PHE A 162 4.69 -17.46 11.79
C PHE A 162 4.31 -18.46 12.87
N LEU A 163 3.47 -19.49 12.57
CA LEU A 163 3.03 -20.49 13.55
C LEU A 163 4.00 -21.66 13.71
N GLY A 164 4.99 -21.81 12.84
CA GLY A 164 5.96 -22.91 12.90
C GLY A 164 5.39 -24.28 12.49
N ILE A 165 4.19 -24.34 11.94
CA ILE A 165 3.55 -25.58 11.48
C ILE A 165 4.08 -25.88 10.07
N LYS A 166 4.57 -27.10 9.83
CA LYS A 166 5.23 -27.45 8.55
C LYS A 166 4.39 -27.10 7.31
N THR A 167 3.14 -27.56 7.27
CA THR A 167 2.21 -27.24 6.16
C THR A 167 0.81 -27.76 6.48
N VAL A 168 -0.20 -27.13 5.90
CA VAL A 168 -1.60 -27.59 5.94
C VAL A 168 -2.15 -27.95 4.55
N ILE A 169 -1.29 -27.98 3.52
CA ILE A 169 -1.69 -28.31 2.13
C ILE A 169 -2.39 -29.67 2.05
N ASN A 170 -1.92 -30.64 2.83
CA ASN A 170 -2.48 -32.01 2.87
C ASN A 170 -3.78 -32.12 3.71
N SER A 171 -4.23 -31.03 4.32
CA SER A 171 -5.49 -30.97 5.05
C SER A 171 -6.44 -29.99 4.34
N PRO A 172 -7.32 -30.46 3.44
CA PRO A 172 -8.14 -29.58 2.61
C PRO A 172 -8.96 -28.57 3.43
N MET A 173 -9.50 -29.00 4.56
CA MET A 173 -10.28 -28.12 5.43
C MET A 173 -9.45 -26.99 6.01
N LEU A 174 -8.26 -27.26 6.57
CA LEU A 174 -7.38 -26.25 7.15
C LEU A 174 -6.76 -25.35 6.05
N TYR A 175 -6.44 -25.94 4.90
CA TYR A 175 -5.92 -25.17 3.78
C TYR A 175 -6.93 -24.14 3.27
N HIS A 176 -8.18 -24.57 3.02
CA HIS A 176 -9.23 -23.67 2.54
C HIS A 176 -9.77 -22.72 3.61
N ALA A 177 -9.51 -22.97 4.90
CA ALA A 177 -9.86 -22.04 5.99
C ALA A 177 -9.21 -20.65 5.80
N GLY A 178 -8.09 -20.57 5.07
CA GLY A 178 -7.48 -19.28 4.70
C GLY A 178 -8.41 -18.32 3.97
N TYR A 179 -9.40 -18.82 3.22
CA TYR A 179 -10.41 -17.96 2.57
C TYR A 179 -11.28 -17.18 3.57
N ALA A 180 -11.38 -17.65 4.81
CA ALA A 180 -12.14 -16.94 5.86
C ALA A 180 -11.59 -15.52 6.10
N ILE A 181 -10.28 -15.30 5.90
CA ILE A 181 -9.68 -13.97 6.03
C ILE A 181 -10.28 -13.00 5.00
N GLY A 182 -10.26 -13.36 3.71
CA GLY A 182 -10.83 -12.54 2.65
C GLY A 182 -12.35 -12.35 2.80
N LEU A 183 -13.07 -13.42 3.14
CA LEU A 183 -14.52 -13.35 3.36
C LEU A 183 -14.87 -12.43 4.54
N THR A 184 -14.11 -12.49 5.64
CA THR A 184 -14.30 -11.59 6.80
C THR A 184 -14.10 -10.14 6.40
N GLU A 185 -13.06 -9.82 5.62
CA GLU A 185 -12.83 -8.46 5.11
C GLU A 185 -14.04 -7.97 4.28
N ILE A 186 -14.56 -8.79 3.36
CA ILE A 186 -15.70 -8.43 2.51
C ILE A 186 -16.96 -8.20 3.34
N VAL A 187 -17.30 -9.15 4.21
CA VAL A 187 -18.50 -9.06 5.05
C VAL A 187 -18.43 -7.85 5.97
N CYS A 188 -17.28 -7.63 6.62
CA CYS A 188 -17.09 -6.46 7.47
C CYS A 188 -17.11 -5.17 6.66
N ALA A 189 -16.47 -5.10 5.48
CA ALA A 189 -16.49 -3.92 4.61
C ALA A 189 -17.94 -3.49 4.28
N ILE A 190 -18.78 -4.44 3.92
CA ILE A 190 -20.20 -4.19 3.66
C ILE A 190 -20.92 -3.81 4.96
N GLY A 191 -20.67 -4.55 6.06
CA GLY A 191 -21.30 -4.35 7.36
C GLY A 191 -21.01 -2.98 8.00
N LEU A 192 -19.87 -2.34 7.65
CA LEU A 192 -19.53 -0.98 8.10
C LEU A 192 -20.58 0.06 7.69
N PHE A 193 -21.33 -0.17 6.61
CA PHE A 193 -22.36 0.75 6.11
C PHE A 193 -23.75 0.52 6.70
N PHE A 194 -23.94 -0.54 7.49
CA PHE A 194 -25.20 -0.84 8.12
C PHE A 194 -25.21 -0.47 9.61
N LYS A 195 -26.22 0.30 10.04
CA LYS A 195 -26.33 0.85 11.40
C LYS A 195 -26.13 -0.20 12.50
N ASN A 196 -26.72 -1.38 12.35
CA ASN A 196 -26.73 -2.43 13.37
C ASN A 196 -25.41 -3.21 13.45
N TYR A 197 -24.64 -3.26 12.37
CA TYR A 197 -23.44 -4.12 12.24
C TYR A 197 -22.13 -3.35 12.28
N LYS A 198 -22.14 -2.03 12.00
CA LYS A 198 -20.92 -1.23 11.82
C LYS A 198 -19.94 -1.32 12.98
N LYS A 199 -20.42 -1.35 14.23
CA LYS A 199 -19.54 -1.43 15.41
C LYS A 199 -18.83 -2.77 15.51
N ILE A 200 -19.56 -3.86 15.34
CA ILE A 200 -18.98 -5.21 15.41
C ILE A 200 -18.00 -5.44 14.25
N CYS A 201 -18.37 -5.01 13.04
CA CYS A 201 -17.50 -5.10 11.89
C CYS A 201 -16.20 -4.28 12.08
N ALA A 202 -16.30 -3.06 12.62
CA ALA A 202 -15.13 -2.26 12.96
C ALA A 202 -14.22 -2.93 14.00
N LEU A 203 -14.80 -3.54 15.06
CA LEU A 203 -14.02 -4.27 16.05
C LEU A 203 -13.31 -5.48 15.47
N VAL A 204 -13.98 -6.27 14.62
CA VAL A 204 -13.35 -7.41 13.93
C VAL A 204 -12.18 -6.95 13.05
N LEU A 205 -12.36 -5.87 12.29
CA LEU A 205 -11.27 -5.32 11.46
C LEU A 205 -10.14 -4.74 12.31
N ILE A 206 -10.41 -4.11 13.45
CA ILE A 206 -9.38 -3.66 14.40
C ILE A 206 -8.57 -4.84 14.92
N ILE A 207 -9.23 -5.93 15.34
CA ILE A 207 -8.53 -7.15 15.78
C ILE A 207 -7.65 -7.70 14.66
N MET A 208 -8.16 -7.73 13.43
CA MET A 208 -7.38 -8.18 12.27
C MET A 208 -6.13 -7.31 12.04
N HIS A 209 -6.23 -5.97 12.18
CA HIS A 209 -5.05 -5.09 12.11
C HIS A 209 -4.06 -5.34 13.25
N CYS A 210 -4.54 -5.58 14.47
CA CYS A 210 -3.66 -5.96 15.59
C CYS A 210 -2.92 -7.28 15.29
N LEU A 211 -3.60 -8.27 14.73
CA LEU A 211 -2.97 -9.53 14.31
C LEU A 211 -1.94 -9.29 13.18
N ASN A 212 -2.25 -8.46 12.20
CA ASN A 212 -1.30 -8.09 11.14
C ASN A 212 -0.03 -7.41 11.70
N LEU A 213 -0.18 -6.53 12.70
CA LEU A 213 0.97 -5.90 13.37
C LEU A 213 1.85 -6.93 14.08
N VAL A 214 1.25 -7.95 14.71
CA VAL A 214 1.99 -9.04 15.37
C VAL A 214 2.68 -9.92 14.32
N VAL A 215 1.94 -10.40 13.30
CA VAL A 215 2.47 -11.33 12.29
C VAL A 215 3.60 -10.69 11.47
N LEU A 216 3.38 -9.49 10.94
CA LEU A 216 4.33 -8.83 10.03
C LEU A 216 5.43 -8.05 10.74
N GLY A 217 5.28 -7.82 12.03
CA GLY A 217 6.19 -7.02 12.84
C GLY A 217 7.37 -7.80 13.43
N PRO A 218 8.16 -7.11 14.29
CA PRO A 218 9.36 -7.68 14.88
C PRO A 218 9.08 -8.86 15.85
N PHE A 219 7.86 -9.01 16.32
CA PHE A 219 7.44 -10.17 17.14
C PHE A 219 7.00 -11.37 16.32
N GLY A 220 6.87 -11.23 14.99
CA GLY A 220 6.50 -12.28 14.05
C GLY A 220 7.60 -12.51 13.02
N ILE A 221 7.22 -12.44 11.75
CA ILE A 221 8.14 -12.70 10.63
C ILE A 221 9.06 -11.52 10.26
N ASN A 222 8.88 -10.36 10.88
CA ASN A 222 9.65 -9.13 10.64
C ASN A 222 9.83 -8.80 9.14
N TYR A 223 8.74 -8.91 8.39
CA TYR A 223 8.79 -8.86 6.94
C TYR A 223 8.81 -7.45 6.36
N ASN A 224 7.95 -6.54 6.90
CA ASN A 224 7.75 -5.23 6.28
C ASN A 224 7.33 -4.17 7.31
N LEU A 225 8.30 -3.34 7.74
CA LEU A 225 8.08 -2.31 8.76
C LEU A 225 7.12 -1.20 8.32
N ILE A 226 7.06 -0.88 7.02
CA ILE A 226 6.23 0.22 6.52
C ILE A 226 4.72 0.00 6.70
N VAL A 227 4.29 -1.25 6.86
CA VAL A 227 2.87 -1.55 7.10
C VAL A 227 2.39 -1.12 8.49
N TRP A 228 3.31 -0.89 9.43
CA TRP A 228 2.95 -0.52 10.80
C TRP A 228 2.22 0.82 10.91
N PRO A 229 2.78 1.96 10.43
CA PRO A 229 2.07 3.24 10.46
C PRO A 229 0.69 3.15 9.81
N TRP A 230 0.59 2.47 8.68
CA TRP A 230 -0.67 2.33 7.97
C TRP A 230 -1.70 1.49 8.73
N ASN A 231 -1.32 0.34 9.31
CA ASN A 231 -2.22 -0.46 10.13
C ASN A 231 -2.73 0.31 11.35
N VAL A 232 -1.87 1.07 12.04
CA VAL A 232 -2.27 1.91 13.16
C VAL A 232 -3.23 3.02 12.72
N ALA A 233 -2.98 3.66 11.57
CA ALA A 233 -3.90 4.64 11.00
C ALA A 233 -5.26 4.02 10.67
N MET A 234 -5.29 2.81 10.11
CA MET A 234 -6.54 2.10 9.82
C MET A 234 -7.33 1.77 11.09
N ILE A 235 -6.66 1.35 12.17
CA ILE A 235 -7.28 1.18 13.50
C ILE A 235 -7.90 2.50 13.97
N ALA A 236 -7.17 3.61 13.87
CA ALA A 236 -7.66 4.91 14.26
C ALA A 236 -8.87 5.37 13.43
N TYR A 237 -8.86 5.16 12.11
CA TYR A 237 -10.00 5.46 11.26
C TYR A 237 -11.21 4.60 11.62
N LEU A 238 -11.06 3.29 11.79
CA LEU A 238 -12.16 2.41 12.19
C LEU A 238 -12.77 2.85 13.52
N TYR A 239 -11.92 3.19 14.49
CA TYR A 239 -12.38 3.69 15.78
C TYR A 239 -13.17 5.00 15.66
N ILE A 240 -12.63 5.99 14.94
CA ILE A 240 -13.26 7.31 14.78
C ILE A 240 -14.59 7.19 14.04
N PHE A 241 -14.59 6.53 12.87
CA PHE A 241 -15.76 6.54 11.99
C PHE A 241 -16.90 5.64 12.46
N PHE A 242 -16.59 4.54 13.13
CA PHE A 242 -17.59 3.49 13.37
C PHE A 242 -17.87 3.22 14.85
N ILE A 243 -16.99 3.67 15.76
CA ILE A 243 -17.14 3.44 17.21
C ILE A 243 -17.38 4.75 17.94
N LYS A 244 -16.45 5.72 17.82
CA LYS A 244 -16.49 6.99 18.58
C LYS A 244 -17.57 7.93 18.06
N PHE A 245 -17.66 8.12 16.73
CA PHE A 245 -18.55 9.06 16.07
C PHE A 245 -19.32 8.42 14.93
N PRO A 246 -20.12 7.40 15.20
CA PRO A 246 -20.79 6.66 14.15
C PRO A 246 -21.86 7.52 13.46
N VAL A 247 -21.77 7.67 12.14
CA VAL A 247 -22.85 8.24 11.33
C VAL A 247 -23.99 7.22 11.24
N ASP A 248 -25.20 7.63 11.64
CA ASP A 248 -26.32 6.69 11.70
C ASP A 248 -26.79 6.22 10.33
N ASN A 249 -26.73 7.07 9.32
CA ASN A 249 -27.19 6.75 7.98
C ASN A 249 -26.09 7.10 6.95
N PHE A 250 -25.41 6.07 6.45
CA PHE A 250 -24.60 6.22 5.26
C PHE A 250 -25.51 6.44 4.05
N ASN A 251 -25.27 7.51 3.30
CA ASN A 251 -26.04 7.82 2.11
C ASN A 251 -25.12 7.80 0.89
N ILE A 252 -25.26 6.77 0.06
CA ILE A 252 -24.47 6.61 -1.17
C ILE A 252 -24.69 7.79 -2.14
N LEU A 253 -25.86 8.42 -2.16
CA LEU A 253 -26.11 9.58 -3.01
C LEU A 253 -25.20 10.78 -2.70
N VAL A 254 -24.67 10.87 -1.46
CA VAL A 254 -23.69 11.89 -1.11
C VAL A 254 -22.32 11.57 -1.72
N VAL A 255 -21.98 10.28 -1.83
CA VAL A 255 -20.73 9.83 -2.47
C VAL A 255 -20.81 9.99 -3.99
N THR A 256 -22.00 9.89 -4.56
CA THR A 256 -22.21 10.09 -6.01
C THR A 256 -22.36 11.56 -6.41
N ALA A 257 -22.37 12.51 -5.46
CA ALA A 257 -22.63 13.93 -5.71
C ALA A 257 -21.36 14.80 -5.70
N GLY A 258 -21.27 15.71 -6.67
CA GLY A 258 -20.17 16.69 -6.75
C GLY A 258 -18.81 16.02 -6.92
N TRP A 259 -17.79 16.53 -6.22
CA TRP A 259 -16.42 16.01 -6.28
C TRP A 259 -16.24 14.60 -5.68
N ASN A 260 -17.18 14.13 -4.86
CA ASN A 260 -17.13 12.78 -4.32
C ASN A 260 -17.27 11.70 -5.39
N LYS A 261 -17.73 12.04 -6.62
CA LYS A 261 -17.69 11.14 -7.77
C LYS A 261 -16.29 10.61 -8.05
N LEU A 262 -15.24 11.38 -7.75
CA LEU A 262 -13.85 10.93 -7.88
C LEU A 262 -13.58 9.73 -6.97
N VAL A 263 -14.10 9.74 -5.74
CA VAL A 263 -13.98 8.62 -4.81
C VAL A 263 -14.71 7.39 -5.35
N LEU A 264 -15.94 7.56 -5.85
CA LEU A 264 -16.69 6.45 -6.43
C LEU A 264 -15.93 5.84 -7.63
N ILE A 265 -15.35 6.66 -8.50
CA ILE A 265 -14.59 6.18 -9.65
C ILE A 265 -13.31 5.50 -9.17
N CYS A 266 -12.44 6.19 -8.41
CA CYS A 266 -11.09 5.73 -8.11
C CYS A 266 -11.04 4.63 -7.04
N TRP A 267 -12.03 4.56 -6.14
CA TRP A 267 -12.10 3.58 -5.06
C TRP A 267 -13.23 2.58 -5.20
N GLY A 268 -14.27 2.89 -5.99
CA GLY A 268 -15.41 2.01 -6.21
C GLY A 268 -15.33 1.24 -7.52
N LEU A 269 -15.00 1.90 -8.65
CA LEU A 269 -15.08 1.29 -9.98
C LEU A 269 -13.72 0.83 -10.51
N LEU A 270 -12.70 1.69 -10.50
CA LEU A 270 -11.40 1.37 -11.08
C LEU A 270 -10.73 0.13 -10.44
N PRO A 271 -10.79 -0.08 -9.11
CA PRO A 271 -10.22 -1.29 -8.52
C PRO A 271 -10.81 -2.59 -9.05
N ALA A 272 -12.08 -2.60 -9.49
CA ALA A 272 -12.69 -3.77 -10.12
C ALA A 272 -12.00 -4.17 -11.43
N LEU A 273 -11.41 -3.20 -12.16
CA LEU A 273 -10.69 -3.47 -13.40
C LEU A 273 -9.37 -4.24 -13.16
N ASN A 274 -8.87 -4.31 -11.94
CA ASN A 274 -7.71 -5.12 -11.58
C ASN A 274 -7.95 -6.61 -11.83
N PHE A 275 -9.19 -7.10 -11.65
CA PHE A 275 -9.53 -8.49 -11.93
C PHE A 275 -9.37 -8.85 -13.42
N PHE A 276 -9.40 -7.85 -14.29
CA PHE A 276 -9.19 -7.97 -15.74
C PHE A 276 -7.77 -7.56 -16.19
N GLY A 277 -6.86 -7.29 -15.22
CA GLY A 277 -5.49 -6.82 -15.49
C GLY A 277 -5.41 -5.43 -16.13
N ARG A 278 -6.44 -4.59 -15.94
CA ARG A 278 -6.53 -3.24 -16.52
C ARG A 278 -6.40 -2.11 -15.49
N TRP A 279 -6.12 -2.44 -14.25
CA TRP A 279 -5.85 -1.48 -13.18
C TRP A 279 -4.80 -2.03 -12.24
N ASP A 280 -3.97 -1.16 -11.69
CA ASP A 280 -2.79 -1.52 -10.91
C ASP A 280 -3.15 -2.19 -9.57
N ASN A 281 -2.33 -3.14 -9.13
CA ASN A 281 -2.57 -3.92 -7.92
C ASN A 281 -2.64 -3.04 -6.67
N TYR A 282 -1.67 -2.13 -6.47
CA TYR A 282 -1.62 -1.28 -5.27
C TYR A 282 -2.75 -0.26 -5.22
N LEU A 283 -3.16 0.27 -6.36
CA LEU A 283 -4.31 1.18 -6.45
C LEU A 283 -5.66 0.47 -6.29
N SER A 284 -5.66 -0.88 -6.29
CA SER A 284 -6.82 -1.73 -6.04
C SER A 284 -6.81 -2.36 -4.65
N SER A 285 -5.95 -1.91 -3.74
CA SER A 285 -5.77 -2.52 -2.41
C SER A 285 -5.47 -4.02 -2.44
N ALA A 286 -4.92 -4.52 -3.57
CA ALA A 286 -4.60 -5.93 -3.78
C ALA A 286 -3.22 -6.25 -3.16
N LEU A 287 -3.17 -6.31 -1.82
CA LEU A 287 -1.96 -6.57 -1.05
C LEU A 287 -1.96 -7.99 -0.51
N TYR A 288 -0.77 -8.60 -0.44
CA TYR A 288 -0.61 -9.97 0.08
C TYR A 288 -1.57 -10.96 -0.56
N THR A 289 -1.73 -10.88 -1.89
CA THR A 289 -2.70 -11.72 -2.61
C THR A 289 -2.12 -13.05 -3.07
N GLY A 290 -0.79 -13.21 -3.01
CA GLY A 290 -0.08 -14.40 -3.49
C GLY A 290 -0.10 -14.60 -5.02
N ARG A 291 -0.82 -13.77 -5.78
CA ARG A 291 -0.91 -13.84 -7.24
C ARG A 291 0.03 -12.89 -7.98
N ILE A 292 0.61 -11.93 -7.25
CA ILE A 292 1.50 -10.93 -7.82
C ILE A 292 2.81 -11.61 -8.22
N LYS A 293 3.20 -11.47 -9.47
CA LYS A 293 4.49 -11.98 -9.97
C LYS A 293 5.62 -11.13 -9.42
N GLU A 294 6.75 -11.77 -9.14
CA GLU A 294 7.98 -11.13 -8.72
C GLU A 294 9.00 -11.09 -9.83
N MET A 295 9.87 -10.08 -9.84
CA MET A 295 11.03 -10.06 -10.72
C MET A 295 12.25 -10.59 -9.99
N VAL A 296 12.90 -11.57 -10.62
CA VAL A 296 14.14 -12.18 -10.16
C VAL A 296 15.26 -11.84 -11.14
N ILE A 297 16.40 -11.39 -10.63
CA ILE A 297 17.61 -11.08 -11.37
C ILE A 297 18.66 -12.15 -11.06
N CYS A 298 19.12 -12.84 -12.09
CA CYS A 298 20.18 -13.85 -12.01
C CYS A 298 21.47 -13.26 -12.56
N LEU A 299 22.49 -13.16 -11.74
CA LEU A 299 23.81 -12.59 -12.08
C LEU A 299 24.82 -13.69 -12.36
N LYS A 300 25.27 -13.80 -13.61
CA LYS A 300 26.30 -14.75 -14.02
C LYS A 300 27.68 -14.12 -13.87
N ASN A 301 28.53 -14.72 -13.05
CA ASN A 301 29.94 -14.31 -12.83
C ASN A 301 30.10 -12.79 -12.60
N PRO A 302 29.39 -12.19 -11.61
CA PRO A 302 29.55 -10.78 -11.30
C PRO A 302 30.99 -10.52 -10.82
N ASP A 303 31.57 -9.37 -11.20
CA ASP A 303 32.90 -8.95 -10.70
C ASP A 303 32.83 -8.56 -9.19
N ASP A 304 34.01 -8.49 -8.55
CA ASP A 304 34.09 -8.25 -7.10
C ASP A 304 33.48 -6.91 -6.69
N THR A 305 33.56 -5.89 -7.52
CA THR A 305 33.00 -4.55 -7.21
C THR A 305 31.48 -4.57 -7.17
N VAL A 306 30.89 -5.31 -8.07
CA VAL A 306 29.43 -5.51 -8.13
C VAL A 306 28.96 -6.43 -7.01
N ILE A 307 29.74 -7.49 -6.74
CA ILE A 307 29.47 -8.39 -5.61
C ILE A 307 29.35 -7.57 -4.32
N GLN A 308 30.34 -6.73 -4.01
CA GLN A 308 30.32 -5.91 -2.80
C GLN A 308 29.14 -4.92 -2.73
N SER A 309 28.78 -4.28 -3.84
CA SER A 309 27.67 -3.29 -3.86
C SER A 309 26.30 -3.93 -3.73
N LEU A 310 26.10 -5.14 -4.26
CA LEU A 310 24.80 -5.83 -4.30
C LEU A 310 24.69 -6.97 -3.28
N GLU A 311 25.75 -7.31 -2.56
CA GLU A 311 25.78 -8.38 -1.57
C GLU A 311 24.64 -8.31 -0.54
N PRO A 312 24.30 -7.10 0.01
CA PRO A 312 23.22 -6.99 0.98
C PRO A 312 21.82 -7.36 0.43
N PHE A 313 21.71 -7.52 -0.89
CA PHE A 313 20.43 -7.75 -1.57
C PHE A 313 20.33 -9.16 -2.17
N TYR A 314 21.36 -10.00 -2.04
CA TYR A 314 21.30 -11.38 -2.51
C TYR A 314 20.27 -12.19 -1.73
N SER A 315 19.46 -12.94 -2.46
CA SER A 315 18.44 -13.83 -1.92
C SER A 315 18.91 -15.28 -1.97
N THR A 316 18.61 -16.03 -0.92
CA THR A 316 18.80 -17.48 -0.87
C THR A 316 17.57 -18.25 -1.33
N ASP A 317 16.41 -17.61 -1.35
CA ASP A 317 15.11 -18.27 -1.49
C ASP A 317 14.79 -18.76 -2.92
N TYR A 318 15.47 -18.21 -3.93
CA TYR A 318 15.18 -18.48 -5.36
C TYR A 318 16.38 -19.04 -6.13
N LYS A 319 17.29 -19.74 -5.45
CA LYS A 319 18.51 -20.31 -6.08
C LYS A 319 18.20 -21.23 -7.25
N ASN A 320 17.10 -21.99 -7.17
CA ASN A 320 16.67 -22.91 -8.21
C ASN A 320 16.24 -22.21 -9.51
N ILE A 321 15.84 -20.93 -9.44
CA ILE A 321 15.42 -20.16 -10.62
C ILE A 321 16.63 -19.76 -11.46
N CYS A 322 17.75 -19.49 -10.80
CA CYS A 322 18.97 -18.97 -11.39
C CYS A 322 20.05 -20.02 -11.68
N ASP A 323 19.74 -21.31 -11.62
CA ASP A 323 20.65 -22.40 -11.95
C ASP A 323 22.00 -22.32 -11.19
N GLY A 324 21.99 -21.82 -9.94
CA GLY A 324 23.16 -21.63 -9.07
C GLY A 324 23.84 -20.25 -9.19
N ASP A 325 23.43 -19.38 -10.11
CA ASP A 325 23.91 -18.00 -10.22
C ASP A 325 23.49 -17.17 -8.97
N LYS A 326 24.15 -16.05 -8.73
CA LYS A 326 23.75 -15.10 -7.67
C LYS A 326 22.36 -14.53 -7.98
N THR A 327 21.48 -14.56 -7.00
CA THR A 327 20.06 -14.23 -7.17
C THR A 327 19.70 -12.96 -6.40
N ILE A 328 18.98 -12.05 -7.03
CA ILE A 328 18.36 -10.89 -6.39
C ILE A 328 16.87 -10.94 -6.68
N THR A 329 16.04 -10.94 -5.64
CA THR A 329 14.60 -10.68 -5.77
C THR A 329 14.36 -9.18 -5.65
N VAL A 330 13.72 -8.60 -6.65
CA VAL A 330 13.56 -7.14 -6.72
C VAL A 330 12.73 -6.60 -5.57
N THR A 331 11.71 -7.35 -5.12
CA THR A 331 10.90 -6.97 -3.96
C THR A 331 11.73 -6.96 -2.67
N GLN A 332 12.58 -7.97 -2.45
CA GLN A 332 13.43 -8.01 -1.26
C GLN A 332 14.49 -6.91 -1.28
N TRP A 333 15.08 -6.64 -2.46
CA TRP A 333 15.98 -5.51 -2.63
C TRP A 333 15.30 -4.18 -2.25
N ALA A 334 14.09 -3.94 -2.78
CA ALA A 334 13.30 -2.75 -2.46
C ALA A 334 13.00 -2.64 -0.95
N ILE A 335 12.56 -3.73 -0.31
CA ILE A 335 12.28 -3.76 1.14
C ILE A 335 13.55 -3.49 1.95
N ASN A 336 14.67 -4.10 1.60
CA ASN A 336 15.91 -3.94 2.34
C ASN A 336 16.47 -2.51 2.24
N GLU A 337 16.41 -1.91 1.06
CA GLU A 337 16.99 -0.59 0.82
C GLU A 337 15.98 0.56 1.04
N LEU A 338 14.77 0.44 0.46
CA LEU A 338 13.77 1.51 0.44
C LEU A 338 12.79 1.45 1.61
N LYS A 339 12.73 0.32 2.31
CA LYS A 339 11.74 -0.01 3.36
C LYS A 339 10.30 -0.08 2.85
N VAL A 340 10.12 -0.21 1.54
CA VAL A 340 8.84 -0.47 0.87
C VAL A 340 9.04 -1.54 -0.20
N PRO A 341 8.02 -2.37 -0.49
CA PRO A 341 8.08 -3.28 -1.62
C PRO A 341 8.06 -2.51 -2.94
N VAL A 342 8.62 -3.10 -3.98
CA VAL A 342 8.54 -2.55 -5.35
C VAL A 342 7.08 -2.39 -5.80
N TYR A 343 6.81 -1.38 -6.62
CA TYR A 343 5.50 -1.25 -7.26
C TYR A 343 5.30 -2.38 -8.27
N PRO A 344 4.34 -3.32 -8.05
CA PRO A 344 4.38 -4.64 -8.66
C PRO A 344 3.72 -4.69 -10.05
N GLU A 345 4.16 -3.81 -10.95
CA GLU A 345 3.62 -3.74 -12.30
C GLU A 345 4.68 -4.06 -13.36
N ARG A 346 4.25 -4.73 -14.44
CA ARG A 346 5.17 -5.18 -15.51
C ARG A 346 6.00 -4.03 -16.08
N ARG A 347 5.39 -2.87 -16.30
CA ARG A 347 6.08 -1.68 -16.81
C ARG A 347 7.20 -1.21 -15.88
N VAL A 348 6.99 -1.31 -14.56
CA VAL A 348 8.00 -0.93 -13.55
C VAL A 348 9.17 -1.90 -13.59
N TYR A 349 8.92 -3.18 -13.65
CA TYR A 349 9.97 -4.19 -13.77
C TYR A 349 10.79 -4.05 -15.06
N LEU A 350 10.15 -3.73 -16.18
CA LEU A 350 10.85 -3.47 -17.45
C LEU A 350 11.81 -2.26 -17.34
N GLU A 351 11.39 -1.19 -16.68
CA GLU A 351 12.25 -0.01 -16.46
C GLU A 351 13.37 -0.29 -15.45
N ILE A 352 13.11 -1.10 -14.42
CA ILE A 352 14.15 -1.60 -13.50
C ILE A 352 15.20 -2.41 -14.27
N LYS A 353 14.79 -3.33 -15.14
CA LYS A 353 15.70 -4.09 -16.03
C LYS A 353 16.58 -3.17 -16.85
N LYS A 354 15.98 -2.22 -17.60
CA LYS A 354 16.72 -1.26 -18.43
C LYS A 354 17.70 -0.41 -17.61
N SER A 355 17.29 0.03 -16.43
CA SER A 355 18.13 0.83 -15.53
C SER A 355 19.28 0.02 -14.96
N PHE A 356 19.03 -1.25 -14.59
CA PHE A 356 20.05 -2.18 -14.13
C PHE A 356 21.11 -2.43 -15.20
N GLN A 357 20.67 -2.75 -16.43
CA GLN A 357 21.58 -3.00 -17.56
C GLN A 357 22.43 -1.77 -17.92
N ARG A 358 21.86 -0.55 -17.81
CA ARG A 358 22.64 0.69 -18.03
C ARG A 358 23.68 0.96 -16.94
N LYS A 359 23.33 0.63 -15.68
CA LYS A 359 24.22 0.86 -14.54
C LYS A 359 25.35 -0.17 -14.47
N TYR A 360 25.09 -1.38 -14.90
CA TYR A 360 26.00 -2.52 -14.84
C TYR A 360 26.17 -3.18 -16.23
N PRO A 361 26.74 -2.50 -17.22
CA PRO A 361 26.80 -2.97 -18.61
C PRO A 361 27.70 -4.19 -18.80
N SER A 362 28.68 -4.40 -17.91
CA SER A 362 29.62 -5.54 -17.94
C SER A 362 29.00 -6.84 -17.42
N ILE A 363 27.86 -6.78 -16.73
CA ILE A 363 27.28 -7.94 -16.09
C ILE A 363 26.33 -8.69 -17.03
N GLN A 364 26.57 -9.99 -17.16
CA GLN A 364 25.60 -10.88 -17.77
C GLN A 364 24.48 -11.17 -16.77
N ALA A 365 23.36 -10.43 -16.90
CA ALA A 365 22.17 -10.61 -16.05
C ALA A 365 21.01 -11.16 -16.87
N ARG A 366 20.34 -12.20 -16.32
CA ARG A 366 19.07 -12.70 -16.83
C ARG A 366 17.95 -12.23 -15.91
N PHE A 367 16.79 -11.91 -16.46
CA PHE A 367 15.67 -11.35 -15.73
C PHE A 367 14.46 -12.22 -15.94
N TYR A 368 13.84 -12.66 -14.83
CA TYR A 368 12.69 -13.53 -14.87
C TYR A 368 11.49 -12.92 -14.16
N TYR A 369 10.29 -13.08 -14.75
CA TYR A 369 9.05 -13.01 -14.04
C TYR A 369 8.79 -14.37 -13.40
N TYR A 370 8.64 -14.37 -12.10
CA TYR A 370 8.36 -15.56 -11.33
C TYR A 370 7.01 -15.48 -10.64
N SER A 371 6.23 -16.53 -10.78
CA SER A 371 4.98 -16.71 -10.05
C SER A 371 5.16 -17.81 -9.02
N TYR A 372 5.25 -17.42 -7.77
CA TYR A 372 5.52 -18.34 -6.65
C TYR A 372 4.48 -19.46 -6.54
N TYR A 373 3.19 -19.13 -6.73
CA TYR A 373 2.11 -20.10 -6.59
C TYR A 373 2.13 -21.22 -7.62
N ILE A 374 2.44 -20.92 -8.88
CA ILE A 374 2.44 -21.91 -9.99
C ILE A 374 3.84 -22.39 -10.35
N ASP A 375 4.86 -21.95 -9.60
CA ASP A 375 6.29 -22.24 -9.85
C ASP A 375 6.68 -22.06 -11.33
N LYS A 376 6.22 -20.96 -11.92
CA LYS A 376 6.45 -20.65 -13.32
C LYS A 376 7.38 -19.47 -13.48
N LYS A 377 8.49 -19.68 -14.19
CA LYS A 377 9.40 -18.63 -14.62
C LYS A 377 9.19 -18.28 -16.10
N GLU A 378 9.21 -16.96 -16.40
CA GLU A 378 9.13 -16.42 -17.76
C GLU A 378 10.28 -15.43 -17.92
N GLU A 379 11.16 -15.65 -18.90
CA GLU A 379 12.28 -14.72 -19.12
C GLU A 379 11.77 -13.40 -19.70
N ILE A 380 12.20 -12.29 -19.10
CA ILE A 380 11.91 -10.94 -19.56
C ILE A 380 12.95 -10.60 -20.65
N LYS A 381 12.55 -10.75 -21.91
CA LYS A 381 13.40 -10.38 -23.06
C LYS A 381 13.54 -8.87 -23.25
#